data_03208854940250a361736b855f9526bb
#
_entry.id   03208854940250a361736b855f9526bb
#
_cell.length_a   1.000
_cell.length_b   1.000
_cell.length_c   1.000
_cell.angle_alpha   90.00
_cell.angle_beta   90.00
_cell.angle_gamma   90.00
#
_symmetry.space_group_name_H-M   'P 1'
#
loop_
_entity.id
_entity.type
_entity.pdbx_description
1 polymer ?
#
loop_
_entity_poly.entity_id
_entity_poly.type
_entity_poly.pdbx_seq_one_letter_code
_entity_poly.pdbx_strand_id
1 'polypeptide(L)'
;LLSCVILEITSGAIACPNLLRRSLILKKVFPERLWLYNQGKFFIPEPTVTYCLGILTKFGLVMAADSRTNAGVDYISTYQKLFDLSQPGERILLLCTSGNLSVTQGALTLLRQDLQSGAAVNLHTLPNFYEIARYIGEKLRQIQEQDRSWLQQDGIDATCTVILGGQIKGQEPELYMIYSQGNCIHATKDTPFLQIGETKYGKPILDRTLTFETPLEAAAKCALLSIDSTMKSNISVGPPISLVMYEIDSFRIKHELRLRIGAPYLAQIRRHWEACLRQAFECMPEIEWEHALQDSNEDIPID
;
A
#
# COMPACT_ATOMS: atom_id res chain seq x y z
N LEU A 1 12.90 -31.52 -2.47
CA LEU A 1 13.15 -31.61 -1.01
C LEU A 1 12.12 -30.83 -0.20
N LEU A 2 11.67 -29.64 -0.64
CA LEU A 2 10.60 -28.87 0.04
C LEU A 2 9.22 -29.52 -0.12
N SER A 3 8.92 -30.09 -1.26
CA SER A 3 7.64 -30.73 -1.54
C SER A 3 7.37 -31.99 -0.70
N CYS A 4 8.40 -32.77 -0.34
CA CYS A 4 8.27 -33.96 0.51
C CYS A 4 8.03 -33.63 2.00
N VAL A 5 8.53 -32.48 2.49
CA VAL A 5 8.37 -32.07 3.89
C VAL A 5 6.95 -31.56 4.18
N ILE A 6 6.27 -30.99 3.19
CA ILE A 6 4.90 -30.49 3.34
C ILE A 6 3.88 -31.62 3.35
N LEU A 7 4.11 -32.73 2.62
CA LEU A 7 3.17 -33.85 2.56
C LEU A 7 3.14 -34.69 3.86
N GLU A 8 4.23 -34.76 4.63
CA GLU A 8 4.26 -35.54 5.90
C GLU A 8 3.55 -34.83 7.07
N ILE A 9 3.32 -33.53 6.98
CA ILE A 9 2.69 -32.73 8.04
C ILE A 9 1.15 -32.78 7.96
N THR A 10 0.58 -33.11 6.80
CA THR A 10 -0.88 -33.11 6.57
C THR A 10 -1.53 -34.48 6.91
N SER A 11 -0.78 -35.55 7.16
CA SER A 11 -1.30 -36.91 7.38
C SER A 11 -1.38 -37.37 8.84
N GLY A 12 -1.46 -36.48 9.82
CA GLY A 12 -1.97 -36.74 11.18
C GLY A 12 -1.44 -37.96 11.94
N ALA A 13 -0.22 -38.42 11.72
CA ALA A 13 0.28 -39.62 12.39
C ALA A 13 1.69 -39.41 12.98
N ILE A 14 1.76 -39.63 14.31
CA ILE A 14 2.90 -40.04 15.13
C ILE A 14 3.92 -38.97 15.53
N ALA A 15 3.93 -38.68 16.83
CA ALA A 15 4.97 -37.93 17.53
C ALA A 15 6.34 -38.65 17.46
N CYS A 16 7.26 -38.14 16.65
CA CYS A 16 8.63 -38.63 16.58
C CYS A 16 9.57 -37.62 17.27
N PRO A 17 10.44 -38.03 18.23
CA PRO A 17 11.35 -37.14 18.98
C PRO A 17 12.34 -36.36 18.12
N ASN A 18 12.57 -36.76 16.89
CA ASN A 18 13.45 -36.08 15.94
C ASN A 18 12.86 -34.82 15.28
N LEU A 19 11.54 -34.57 15.41
CA LEU A 19 10.91 -33.34 14.89
C LEU A 19 11.30 -32.09 15.68
N LEU A 20 11.55 -32.19 16.97
CA LEU A 20 12.00 -31.07 17.82
C LEU A 20 13.41 -30.57 17.46
N ARG A 21 14.31 -31.46 17.02
CA ARG A 21 15.64 -31.05 16.53
C ARG A 21 15.60 -30.34 15.15
N ARG A 22 14.67 -30.76 14.27
CA ARG A 22 14.48 -30.13 12.94
C ARG A 22 13.83 -28.74 13.04
N SER A 23 12.93 -28.52 14.00
CA SER A 23 12.33 -27.21 14.26
C SER A 23 13.35 -26.16 14.73
N LEU A 24 14.38 -26.58 15.46
CA LEU A 24 15.49 -25.72 15.93
C LEU A 24 16.43 -25.30 14.79
N ILE A 25 16.60 -26.17 13.76
CA ILE A 25 17.40 -25.83 12.58
C ILE A 25 16.65 -24.85 11.66
N LEU A 26 15.33 -25.02 11.51
CA LEU A 26 14.51 -24.07 10.75
C LEU A 26 14.42 -22.69 11.41
N LYS A 27 14.45 -22.60 12.73
CA LYS A 27 14.55 -21.33 13.48
C LYS A 27 15.87 -20.57 13.24
N LYS A 28 16.96 -21.27 12.97
CA LYS A 28 18.25 -20.65 12.65
C LYS A 28 18.35 -20.13 11.22
N VAL A 29 17.61 -20.73 10.28
CA VAL A 29 17.66 -20.39 8.84
C VAL A 29 16.65 -19.31 8.44
N PHE A 30 15.54 -19.17 9.21
CA PHE A 30 14.49 -18.16 8.94
C PHE A 30 14.04 -17.46 10.23
N PRO A 31 14.85 -16.57 10.83
CA PRO A 31 14.54 -15.96 12.12
C PRO A 31 13.32 -15.02 12.09
N GLU A 32 12.96 -14.45 10.93
CA GLU A 32 11.90 -13.41 10.84
C GLU A 32 10.52 -13.95 10.40
N ARG A 33 10.41 -15.21 10.00
CA ARG A 33 9.15 -15.78 9.50
C ARG A 33 8.54 -16.88 10.36
N LEU A 34 9.15 -17.24 11.51
CA LEU A 34 8.64 -18.24 12.44
C LEU A 34 8.21 -17.59 13.75
N TRP A 35 7.23 -16.71 13.73
CA TRP A 35 6.55 -16.28 14.94
C TRP A 35 5.19 -16.96 15.08
N LEU A 36 5.02 -17.58 16.25
CA LEU A 36 3.80 -18.15 16.82
C LEU A 36 3.38 -19.53 16.31
N TYR A 37 4.07 -20.54 16.78
CA TYR A 37 3.42 -21.82 17.07
C TYR A 37 2.67 -21.65 18.39
N ASN A 38 1.43 -21.20 18.32
CA ASN A 38 0.51 -21.29 19.46
C ASN A 38 -0.68 -22.12 19.00
N GLN A 39 -0.86 -23.27 19.62
CA GLN A 39 -1.98 -24.22 19.41
C GLN A 39 -2.11 -24.86 18.01
N GLY A 40 -1.00 -25.25 17.38
CA GLY A 40 -1.06 -26.14 16.21
C GLY A 40 -1.53 -25.52 14.89
N LYS A 41 -1.68 -24.21 14.80
CA LYS A 41 -1.97 -23.50 13.54
C LYS A 41 -0.75 -22.71 13.08
N PHE A 42 -0.27 -22.99 11.86
CA PHE A 42 0.70 -22.13 11.18
C PHE A 42 -0.03 -20.86 10.72
N PHE A 43 0.27 -19.75 11.35
CA PHE A 43 -0.15 -18.45 10.82
C PHE A 43 0.83 -18.06 9.70
N ILE A 44 0.44 -18.28 8.47
CA ILE A 44 1.07 -17.67 7.31
C ILE A 44 0.35 -16.32 7.16
N PRO A 45 1.02 -15.16 7.40
CA PRO A 45 0.38 -13.88 7.14
C PRO A 45 -0.06 -13.87 5.68
N GLU A 46 -1.34 -13.61 5.43
CA GLU A 46 -1.83 -13.47 4.07
C GLU A 46 -1.02 -12.40 3.36
N PRO A 47 -0.58 -12.66 2.12
CA PRO A 47 0.17 -11.66 1.38
C PRO A 47 -0.70 -10.40 1.24
N THR A 48 -0.11 -9.24 1.49
CA THR A 48 -0.76 -7.95 1.25
C THR A 48 -1.31 -7.89 -0.18
N VAL A 49 -2.62 -7.68 -0.31
CA VAL A 49 -3.39 -7.88 -1.57
C VAL A 49 -3.72 -6.54 -2.24
N THR A 50 -3.07 -5.46 -1.86
CA THR A 50 -3.43 -4.09 -2.26
C THR A 50 -2.18 -3.31 -2.55
N TYR A 51 -2.28 -2.36 -3.49
CA TYR A 51 -1.31 -1.30 -3.61
C TYR A 51 -2.00 0.04 -3.87
N CYS A 52 -1.90 0.94 -2.90
CA CYS A 52 -2.38 2.32 -3.04
C CYS A 52 -1.25 3.28 -2.71
N LEU A 53 -1.29 4.45 -3.34
CA LEU A 53 -0.35 5.52 -3.07
C LEU A 53 -1.00 6.90 -3.20
N GLY A 54 -0.44 7.84 -2.46
CA GLY A 54 -0.69 9.27 -2.59
C GLY A 54 0.63 10.01 -2.80
N ILE A 55 0.64 11.00 -3.65
CA ILE A 55 1.79 11.86 -3.97
C ILE A 55 1.37 13.31 -3.73
N LEU A 56 2.16 14.03 -2.95
CA LEU A 56 2.01 15.45 -2.68
C LEU A 56 3.06 16.23 -3.45
N THR A 57 2.64 17.19 -4.27
CA THR A 57 3.55 18.09 -4.96
C THR A 57 3.13 19.56 -4.70
N LYS A 58 3.98 20.51 -5.02
CA LYS A 58 3.62 21.94 -4.91
C LYS A 58 2.48 22.36 -5.84
N PHE A 59 2.10 21.48 -6.79
CA PHE A 59 1.03 21.75 -7.74
C PHE A 59 -0.29 21.09 -7.36
N GLY A 60 -0.31 20.24 -6.30
CA GLY A 60 -1.46 19.50 -5.83
C GLY A 60 -1.15 18.04 -5.50
N LEU A 61 -2.10 17.15 -5.75
CA LEU A 61 -2.07 15.76 -5.30
C LEU A 61 -2.34 14.78 -6.45
N VAL A 62 -1.70 13.62 -6.37
CA VAL A 62 -2.06 12.44 -7.15
C VAL A 62 -2.39 11.29 -6.19
N MET A 63 -3.56 10.68 -6.35
CA MET A 63 -3.95 9.49 -5.60
C MET A 63 -4.20 8.35 -6.58
N ALA A 64 -3.65 7.16 -6.29
CA ALA A 64 -3.85 6.01 -7.15
C ALA A 64 -4.01 4.73 -6.34
N ALA A 65 -4.83 3.80 -6.84
CA ALA A 65 -5.12 2.53 -6.20
C ALA A 65 -5.39 1.44 -7.25
N ASP A 66 -4.95 0.22 -6.95
CA ASP A 66 -5.45 -0.98 -7.61
C ASP A 66 -6.85 -1.34 -7.09
N SER A 67 -7.52 -2.29 -7.73
CA SER A 67 -8.84 -2.74 -7.29
C SER A 67 -8.93 -4.25 -7.07
N ARG A 68 -7.86 -5.01 -7.27
CA ARG A 68 -7.90 -6.46 -7.08
C ARG A 68 -8.00 -6.81 -5.60
N THR A 69 -8.85 -7.80 -5.29
CA THR A 69 -9.04 -8.33 -3.96
C THR A 69 -9.05 -9.85 -4.06
N ASN A 70 -8.29 -10.54 -3.22
CA ASN A 70 -8.30 -11.99 -3.12
C ASN A 70 -9.03 -12.37 -1.82
N ALA A 71 -10.07 -13.16 -1.95
CA ALA A 71 -10.75 -13.80 -0.83
C ALA A 71 -10.50 -15.33 -0.95
N GLY A 72 -9.30 -15.77 -0.53
CA GLY A 72 -8.86 -17.17 -0.69
C GLY A 72 -8.25 -17.48 -2.06
N VAL A 73 -7.91 -18.76 -2.30
CA VAL A 73 -7.08 -19.19 -3.43
C VAL A 73 -7.78 -19.04 -4.79
N ASP A 74 -9.11 -19.09 -4.83
CA ASP A 74 -9.90 -19.17 -6.06
C ASP A 74 -10.82 -17.98 -6.33
N TYR A 75 -10.84 -16.96 -5.46
CA TYR A 75 -11.77 -15.84 -5.58
C TYR A 75 -11.02 -14.52 -5.82
N ILE A 76 -10.78 -14.20 -7.10
CA ILE A 76 -10.34 -12.87 -7.50
C ILE A 76 -11.58 -12.02 -7.74
N SER A 77 -11.80 -11.03 -6.88
CA SER A 77 -12.82 -10.01 -7.06
C SER A 77 -12.20 -8.63 -7.22
N THR A 78 -13.01 -7.67 -7.63
CA THR A 78 -12.57 -6.27 -7.74
C THR A 78 -13.36 -5.43 -6.75
N TYR A 79 -12.64 -4.64 -5.94
CA TYR A 79 -13.21 -3.70 -5.01
C TYR A 79 -12.58 -2.32 -5.17
N GLN A 80 -13.40 -1.28 -5.15
CA GLN A 80 -12.92 0.09 -5.19
C GLN A 80 -12.17 0.40 -3.89
N LYS A 81 -10.93 0.91 -4.02
CA LYS A 81 -10.07 1.26 -2.89
C LYS A 81 -9.77 2.76 -2.79
N LEU A 82 -10.10 3.53 -3.82
CA LEU A 82 -10.00 4.99 -3.87
C LEU A 82 -11.41 5.59 -3.85
N PHE A 83 -11.65 6.47 -2.88
CA PHE A 83 -12.95 7.10 -2.63
C PHE A 83 -12.82 8.61 -2.62
N ASP A 84 -13.81 9.27 -3.22
CA ASP A 84 -14.00 10.71 -3.14
C ASP A 84 -15.11 11.02 -2.13
N LEU A 85 -14.76 11.79 -1.08
CA LEU A 85 -15.65 12.28 -0.04
C LEU A 85 -15.62 13.81 0.03
N SER A 86 -15.27 14.44 -1.07
CA SER A 86 -15.11 15.89 -1.20
C SER A 86 -16.43 16.64 -1.06
N GLN A 87 -16.33 17.91 -0.69
CA GLN A 87 -17.37 18.90 -0.82
C GLN A 87 -16.91 19.94 -1.85
N PRO A 88 -17.41 19.86 -3.09
CA PRO A 88 -16.94 20.72 -4.18
C PRO A 88 -17.02 22.21 -3.85
N GLY A 89 -15.95 22.94 -4.18
CA GLY A 89 -15.84 24.36 -3.89
C GLY A 89 -15.33 24.72 -2.48
N GLU A 90 -15.33 23.76 -1.54
CA GLU A 90 -14.92 23.97 -0.15
C GLU A 90 -13.76 23.09 0.28
N ARG A 91 -13.81 21.80 -0.03
CA ARG A 91 -12.73 20.85 0.31
C ARG A 91 -12.68 19.65 -0.60
N ILE A 92 -11.48 19.16 -0.81
CA ILE A 92 -11.19 17.89 -1.49
C ILE A 92 -10.73 16.90 -0.44
N LEU A 93 -11.38 15.73 -0.40
CA LEU A 93 -11.08 14.63 0.51
C LEU A 93 -11.06 13.31 -0.27
N LEU A 94 -9.87 12.82 -0.54
CA LEU A 94 -9.63 11.56 -1.24
C LEU A 94 -9.07 10.53 -0.26
N LEU A 95 -9.66 9.33 -0.25
CA LEU A 95 -9.22 8.24 0.61
C LEU A 95 -8.80 7.03 -0.22
N CYS A 96 -7.64 6.44 0.13
CA CYS A 96 -7.28 5.10 -0.30
C CYS A 96 -7.25 4.14 0.90
N THR A 97 -7.72 2.90 0.72
CA THR A 97 -7.81 1.91 1.80
C THR A 97 -7.07 0.63 1.47
N SER A 98 -6.45 0.01 2.49
CA SER A 98 -5.77 -1.28 2.41
C SER A 98 -5.99 -2.10 3.69
N GLY A 99 -5.85 -3.42 3.61
CA GLY A 99 -6.02 -4.34 4.72
C GLY A 99 -7.40 -4.95 4.78
N ASN A 100 -7.92 -5.22 5.97
CA ASN A 100 -9.19 -5.90 6.16
C ASN A 100 -10.36 -5.13 5.54
N LEU A 101 -11.06 -5.78 4.61
CA LEU A 101 -12.11 -5.15 3.82
C LEU A 101 -13.36 -4.84 4.66
N SER A 102 -13.73 -5.71 5.60
CA SER A 102 -14.91 -5.49 6.46
C SER A 102 -14.72 -4.26 7.35
N VAL A 103 -13.51 -4.10 7.91
CA VAL A 103 -13.16 -2.94 8.75
C VAL A 103 -13.18 -1.64 7.94
N THR A 104 -12.56 -1.64 6.76
CA THR A 104 -12.52 -0.44 5.91
C THR A 104 -13.89 -0.06 5.36
N GLN A 105 -14.72 -1.04 4.97
CA GLN A 105 -16.11 -0.79 4.55
C GLN A 105 -16.97 -0.27 5.71
N GLY A 106 -16.84 -0.86 6.89
CA GLY A 106 -17.55 -0.42 8.10
C GLY A 106 -17.22 1.03 8.43
N ALA A 107 -15.94 1.39 8.46
CA ALA A 107 -15.50 2.77 8.72
C ALA A 107 -16.02 3.75 7.66
N LEU A 108 -15.93 3.41 6.36
CA LEU A 108 -16.50 4.24 5.29
C LEU A 108 -18.02 4.40 5.41
N THR A 109 -18.71 3.37 5.86
CA THR A 109 -20.16 3.44 6.10
C THR A 109 -20.48 4.43 7.22
N LEU A 110 -19.78 4.37 8.34
CA LEU A 110 -19.94 5.32 9.43
C LEU A 110 -19.66 6.76 8.99
N LEU A 111 -18.54 6.99 8.26
CA LEU A 111 -18.20 8.31 7.74
C LEU A 111 -19.29 8.87 6.82
N ARG A 112 -19.86 8.03 5.94
CA ARG A 112 -20.96 8.44 5.05
C ARG A 112 -22.26 8.69 5.81
N GLN A 113 -22.58 7.90 6.83
CA GLN A 113 -23.73 8.12 7.69
C GLN A 113 -23.65 9.46 8.41
N ASP A 114 -22.49 9.81 8.97
CA ASP A 114 -22.27 11.09 9.63
C ASP A 114 -22.44 12.28 8.67
N LEU A 115 -21.97 12.13 7.41
CA LEU A 115 -22.20 13.14 6.37
C LEU A 115 -23.68 13.26 5.98
N GLN A 116 -24.36 12.14 5.80
CA GLN A 116 -25.78 12.11 5.38
C GLN A 116 -26.74 12.61 6.47
N SER A 117 -26.46 12.30 7.74
CA SER A 117 -27.26 12.73 8.87
C SER A 117 -27.00 14.20 9.26
N GLY A 118 -25.97 14.82 8.70
CA GLY A 118 -25.56 16.17 9.11
C GLY A 118 -25.04 16.20 10.54
N ALA A 119 -24.33 15.14 10.99
CA ALA A 119 -23.76 15.10 12.34
C ALA A 119 -22.92 16.35 12.61
N ALA A 120 -22.98 16.88 13.84
CA ALA A 120 -22.27 18.10 14.20
C ALA A 120 -20.75 18.02 13.96
N VAL A 121 -20.19 16.82 14.14
CA VAL A 121 -18.78 16.49 13.82
C VAL A 121 -18.78 15.48 12.69
N ASN A 122 -18.25 15.89 11.55
CA ASN A 122 -18.11 15.04 10.36
C ASN A 122 -16.95 15.54 9.47
N LEU A 123 -16.64 14.84 8.39
CA LEU A 123 -15.54 15.18 7.48
C LEU A 123 -15.65 16.59 6.86
N HIS A 124 -16.86 17.16 6.77
CA HIS A 124 -17.09 18.48 6.18
C HIS A 124 -17.10 19.61 7.20
N THR A 125 -17.21 19.33 8.51
CA THR A 125 -17.23 20.34 9.57
C THR A 125 -15.92 20.47 10.33
N LEU A 126 -15.05 19.45 10.27
CA LEU A 126 -13.74 19.48 10.92
C LEU A 126 -12.82 20.55 10.29
N PRO A 127 -12.05 21.31 11.14
CA PRO A 127 -11.38 22.53 10.70
C PRO A 127 -10.06 22.31 9.94
N ASN A 128 -9.41 21.14 10.10
CA ASN A 128 -8.11 20.86 9.48
C ASN A 128 -7.92 19.37 9.18
N PHE A 129 -6.93 19.04 8.35
CA PHE A 129 -6.64 17.67 7.92
C PHE A 129 -6.20 16.74 9.06
N TYR A 130 -5.49 17.26 10.05
CA TYR A 130 -5.09 16.44 11.20
C TYR A 130 -6.32 15.93 11.99
N GLU A 131 -7.29 16.81 12.24
CA GLU A 131 -8.53 16.40 12.92
C GLU A 131 -9.35 15.45 12.07
N ILE A 132 -9.41 15.65 10.75
CA ILE A 132 -10.05 14.69 9.83
C ILE A 132 -9.35 13.32 9.89
N ALA A 133 -8.00 13.30 9.86
CA ALA A 133 -7.25 12.05 9.95
C ALA A 133 -7.50 11.33 11.29
N ARG A 134 -7.52 12.06 12.39
CA ARG A 134 -7.86 11.52 13.72
C ARG A 134 -9.27 10.96 13.78
N TYR A 135 -10.23 11.68 13.21
CA TYR A 135 -11.63 11.25 13.14
C TYR A 135 -11.81 9.97 12.33
N ILE A 136 -11.15 9.85 11.17
CA ILE A 136 -11.12 8.60 10.40
C ILE A 136 -10.51 7.49 11.25
N GLY A 137 -9.41 7.76 11.94
CA GLY A 137 -8.76 6.81 12.85
C GLY A 137 -9.67 6.33 13.98
N GLU A 138 -10.54 7.18 14.52
CA GLU A 138 -11.54 6.81 15.51
C GLU A 138 -12.59 5.85 14.94
N LYS A 139 -13.08 6.11 13.71
CA LYS A 139 -14.03 5.21 13.05
C LYS A 139 -13.42 3.84 12.75
N LEU A 140 -12.14 3.79 12.36
CA LEU A 140 -11.42 2.52 12.21
C LEU A 140 -11.37 1.74 13.52
N ARG A 141 -10.96 2.38 14.62
CA ARG A 141 -10.93 1.74 15.94
C ARG A 141 -12.31 1.27 16.39
N GLN A 142 -13.34 2.08 16.18
CA GLN A 142 -14.72 1.74 16.54
C GLN A 142 -15.15 0.41 15.90
N ILE A 143 -14.92 0.23 14.60
CA ILE A 143 -15.27 -1.01 13.90
C ILE A 143 -14.38 -2.17 14.38
N GLN A 144 -13.07 -1.95 14.53
CA GLN A 144 -12.17 -2.99 15.02
C GLN A 144 -12.53 -3.48 16.43
N GLU A 145 -12.94 -2.60 17.31
CA GLU A 145 -13.35 -2.97 18.68
C GLU A 145 -14.63 -3.78 18.69
N GLN A 146 -15.59 -3.46 17.81
CA GLN A 146 -16.83 -4.22 17.66
C GLN A 146 -16.58 -5.66 17.18
N ASP A 147 -15.65 -5.84 16.25
CA ASP A 147 -15.44 -7.12 15.55
C ASP A 147 -14.24 -7.92 16.08
N ARG A 148 -13.37 -7.32 16.91
CA ARG A 148 -12.08 -7.87 17.34
C ARG A 148 -12.16 -9.28 17.90
N SER A 149 -13.10 -9.51 18.83
CA SER A 149 -13.23 -10.82 19.50
C SER A 149 -13.56 -11.94 18.53
N TRP A 150 -14.42 -11.68 17.56
CA TRP A 150 -14.83 -12.65 16.55
C TRP A 150 -13.73 -12.90 15.52
N LEU A 151 -13.13 -11.84 15.00
CA LEU A 151 -12.03 -11.96 14.03
C LEU A 151 -10.82 -12.69 14.63
N GLN A 152 -10.49 -12.43 15.90
CA GLN A 152 -9.38 -13.12 16.59
C GLN A 152 -9.66 -14.59 16.81
N GLN A 153 -10.91 -15.01 17.12
CA GLN A 153 -11.27 -16.41 17.26
C GLN A 153 -11.01 -17.21 15.99
N ASP A 154 -11.25 -16.59 14.84
CA ASP A 154 -11.05 -17.23 13.53
C ASP A 154 -9.64 -16.99 12.97
N GLY A 155 -8.75 -16.31 13.70
CA GLY A 155 -7.39 -15.98 13.27
C GLY A 155 -7.33 -14.99 12.11
N ILE A 156 -8.39 -14.17 11.94
CA ILE A 156 -8.46 -13.15 10.88
C ILE A 156 -7.81 -11.86 11.37
N ASP A 157 -6.90 -11.32 10.56
CA ASP A 157 -6.27 -10.01 10.83
C ASP A 157 -7.25 -8.88 10.54
N ALA A 158 -7.54 -8.04 11.55
CA ALA A 158 -8.40 -6.87 11.47
C ALA A 158 -7.63 -5.60 11.07
N THR A 159 -6.33 -5.70 10.79
CA THR A 159 -5.52 -4.51 10.49
C THR A 159 -5.93 -3.87 9.15
N CYS A 160 -5.89 -2.56 9.13
CA CYS A 160 -6.15 -1.76 7.95
C CYS A 160 -5.32 -0.46 7.99
N THR A 161 -5.11 0.14 6.86
CA THR A 161 -4.40 1.42 6.73
C THR A 161 -5.12 2.26 5.69
N VAL A 162 -5.17 3.56 5.92
CA VAL A 162 -5.83 4.53 5.03
C VAL A 162 -4.84 5.62 4.64
N ILE A 163 -4.85 6.03 3.38
CA ILE A 163 -4.26 7.30 2.95
C ILE A 163 -5.39 8.31 2.77
N LEU A 164 -5.26 9.46 3.41
CA LEU A 164 -6.12 10.61 3.24
C LEU A 164 -5.32 11.71 2.54
N GLY A 165 -5.81 12.21 1.41
CA GLY A 165 -5.21 13.33 0.69
C GLY A 165 -6.25 14.34 0.26
N GLY A 166 -5.86 15.61 0.18
CA GLY A 166 -6.76 16.65 -0.31
C GLY A 166 -6.37 18.05 0.17
N GLN A 167 -7.35 18.95 0.17
CA GLN A 167 -7.17 20.35 0.55
C GLN A 167 -8.46 20.92 1.12
N ILE A 168 -8.37 21.73 2.17
CA ILE A 168 -9.45 22.59 2.68
C ILE A 168 -9.21 24.00 2.17
N LYS A 169 -10.27 24.72 1.80
CA LYS A 169 -10.18 26.08 1.29
C LYS A 169 -9.48 27.01 2.28
N GLY A 170 -8.45 27.71 1.80
CA GLY A 170 -7.60 28.58 2.61
C GLY A 170 -6.48 27.86 3.36
N GLN A 171 -6.29 26.54 3.14
CA GLN A 171 -5.19 25.76 3.68
C GLN A 171 -4.38 25.12 2.55
N GLU A 172 -3.15 24.70 2.83
CA GLU A 172 -2.31 23.97 1.89
C GLU A 172 -2.84 22.54 1.69
N PRO A 173 -2.55 21.91 0.53
CA PRO A 173 -2.82 20.49 0.34
C PRO A 173 -2.02 19.62 1.32
N GLU A 174 -2.64 18.61 1.86
CA GLU A 174 -2.03 17.68 2.81
C GLU A 174 -2.27 16.22 2.43
N LEU A 175 -1.37 15.36 2.86
CA LEU A 175 -1.41 13.92 2.63
C LEU A 175 -1.03 13.19 3.93
N TYR A 176 -1.96 12.39 4.46
CA TYR A 176 -1.80 11.62 5.69
C TYR A 176 -1.90 10.12 5.45
N MET A 177 -1.13 9.34 6.21
CA MET A 177 -1.34 7.91 6.37
C MET A 177 -1.85 7.65 7.79
N ILE A 178 -2.99 6.95 7.88
CA ILE A 178 -3.70 6.63 9.12
C ILE A 178 -3.55 5.13 9.34
N TYR A 179 -2.93 4.78 10.47
CA TYR A 179 -2.71 3.39 10.86
C TYR A 179 -3.96 2.78 11.50
N SER A 180 -3.95 1.46 11.60
CA SER A 180 -5.01 0.66 12.22
C SER A 180 -5.34 1.10 13.64
N GLN A 181 -4.34 1.60 14.38
CA GLN A 181 -4.48 2.11 15.75
C GLN A 181 -5.08 3.52 15.80
N GLY A 182 -5.39 4.12 14.66
CA GLY A 182 -5.98 5.44 14.55
C GLY A 182 -4.98 6.60 14.71
N ASN A 183 -3.69 6.32 14.91
CA ASN A 183 -2.64 7.33 14.79
C ASN A 183 -2.31 7.59 13.32
N CYS A 184 -1.68 8.73 13.03
CA CYS A 184 -1.35 9.12 11.67
C CYS A 184 0.02 9.77 11.57
N ILE A 185 0.60 9.69 10.37
CA ILE A 185 1.76 10.46 9.92
C ILE A 185 1.37 11.25 8.67
N HIS A 186 2.11 12.32 8.38
CA HIS A 186 1.88 13.12 7.17
C HIS A 186 3.11 13.12 6.26
N ALA A 187 2.88 13.29 4.95
CA ALA A 187 3.93 13.50 3.97
C ALA A 187 4.58 14.87 4.16
N THR A 188 5.87 14.95 3.88
CA THR A 188 6.65 16.20 3.94
C THR A 188 7.21 16.53 2.56
N LYS A 189 7.82 17.71 2.41
CA LYS A 189 8.50 18.07 1.16
C LYS A 189 9.65 17.15 0.82
N ASP A 190 10.32 16.59 1.84
CA ASP A 190 11.43 15.65 1.67
C ASP A 190 10.96 14.21 1.38
N THR A 191 9.76 13.86 1.86
CA THR A 191 9.11 12.59 1.62
C THR A 191 7.70 12.82 1.07
N PRO A 192 7.59 13.18 -0.25
CA PRO A 192 6.36 13.73 -0.80
C PRO A 192 5.37 12.65 -1.24
N PHE A 193 5.49 11.43 -0.79
CA PHE A 193 4.54 10.36 -1.10
C PHE A 193 4.36 9.39 0.06
N LEU A 194 3.21 8.75 0.09
CA LEU A 194 2.84 7.70 1.03
C LEU A 194 2.29 6.50 0.27
N GLN A 195 2.60 5.29 0.73
CA GLN A 195 2.18 4.03 0.12
C GLN A 195 1.58 3.10 1.17
N ILE A 196 0.58 2.32 0.79
CA ILE A 196 -0.01 1.26 1.63
C ILE A 196 -0.20 -0.03 0.83
N GLY A 197 -0.16 -1.15 1.53
CA GLY A 197 -0.22 -2.47 0.93
C GLY A 197 1.15 -2.99 0.50
N GLU A 198 1.29 -3.44 -0.75
CA GLU A 198 2.55 -3.98 -1.30
C GLU A 198 3.49 -2.87 -1.77
N THR A 199 4.26 -2.32 -0.86
CA THR A 199 5.08 -1.12 -1.11
C THR A 199 6.45 -1.38 -1.76
N LYS A 200 6.96 -2.62 -1.73
CA LYS A 200 8.35 -2.94 -2.08
C LYS A 200 8.71 -2.68 -3.53
N TYR A 201 7.83 -3.09 -4.45
CA TYR A 201 8.16 -3.11 -5.88
C TYR A 201 7.95 -1.77 -6.58
N GLY A 202 7.05 -0.94 -6.06
CA GLY A 202 6.76 0.38 -6.60
C GLY A 202 7.67 1.49 -6.04
N LYS A 203 8.13 1.33 -4.79
CA LYS A 203 8.92 2.34 -4.07
C LYS A 203 10.20 2.77 -4.79
N PRO A 204 11.03 1.87 -5.38
CA PRO A 204 12.25 2.27 -6.07
C PRO A 204 12.05 3.23 -7.24
N ILE A 205 10.88 3.22 -7.88
CA ILE A 205 10.55 4.19 -8.93
C ILE A 205 10.28 5.56 -8.30
N LEU A 206 9.43 5.60 -7.28
CA LEU A 206 9.04 6.83 -6.61
C LEU A 206 10.25 7.54 -5.97
N ASP A 207 11.10 6.80 -5.26
CA ASP A 207 12.30 7.35 -4.61
C ASP A 207 13.29 8.01 -5.60
N ARG A 208 13.35 7.50 -6.85
CA ARG A 208 14.29 8.00 -7.86
C ARG A 208 13.75 9.13 -8.71
N THR A 209 12.43 9.27 -8.80
CA THR A 209 11.79 10.14 -9.80
C THR A 209 10.96 11.27 -9.20
N LEU A 210 10.54 11.14 -7.93
CA LEU A 210 9.65 12.11 -7.30
C LEU A 210 10.40 13.05 -6.38
N THR A 211 10.04 14.33 -6.51
CA THR A 211 10.34 15.39 -5.57
C THR A 211 9.07 16.21 -5.35
N PHE A 212 9.04 17.07 -4.34
CA PHE A 212 7.93 18.00 -4.13
C PHE A 212 7.71 18.96 -5.33
N GLU A 213 8.77 19.21 -6.14
CA GLU A 213 8.74 20.06 -7.33
C GLU A 213 8.22 19.35 -8.60
N THR A 214 7.94 18.02 -8.52
CA THR A 214 7.51 17.24 -9.68
C THR A 214 6.15 17.72 -10.19
N PRO A 215 6.01 18.02 -11.51
CA PRO A 215 4.72 18.38 -12.11
C PRO A 215 3.68 17.27 -11.96
N LEU A 216 2.40 17.62 -11.80
CA LEU A 216 1.31 16.66 -11.55
C LEU A 216 1.21 15.55 -12.60
N GLU A 217 1.35 15.88 -13.88
CA GLU A 217 1.35 14.89 -14.97
C GLU A 217 2.52 13.89 -14.86
N ALA A 218 3.69 14.35 -14.46
CA ALA A 218 4.84 13.49 -14.23
C ALA A 218 4.61 12.62 -12.99
N ALA A 219 4.07 13.18 -11.90
CA ALA A 219 3.70 12.43 -10.71
C ALA A 219 2.64 11.35 -11.01
N ALA A 220 1.65 11.65 -11.86
CA ALA A 220 0.64 10.68 -12.30
C ALA A 220 1.27 9.52 -13.12
N LYS A 221 2.23 9.82 -14.01
CA LYS A 221 2.99 8.78 -14.73
C LYS A 221 3.82 7.93 -13.77
N CYS A 222 4.50 8.54 -12.79
CA CYS A 222 5.25 7.80 -11.75
C CYS A 222 4.32 6.88 -10.94
N ALA A 223 3.12 7.33 -10.58
CA ALA A 223 2.14 6.52 -9.90
C ALA A 223 1.74 5.28 -10.72
N LEU A 224 1.44 5.45 -12.01
CA LEU A 224 1.09 4.33 -12.89
C LEU A 224 2.25 3.35 -13.09
N LEU A 225 3.47 3.83 -13.25
CA LEU A 225 4.67 2.98 -13.38
C LEU A 225 4.95 2.21 -12.08
N SER A 226 4.76 2.84 -10.93
CA SER A 226 4.90 2.22 -9.62
C SER A 226 3.88 1.08 -9.43
N ILE A 227 2.62 1.29 -9.82
CA ILE A 227 1.58 0.24 -9.81
C ILE A 227 1.92 -0.87 -10.80
N ASP A 228 2.34 -0.53 -12.03
CA ASP A 228 2.68 -1.54 -13.07
C ASP A 228 3.85 -2.43 -12.62
N SER A 229 4.88 -1.86 -12.02
CA SER A 229 6.00 -2.62 -11.46
C SER A 229 5.57 -3.54 -10.33
N THR A 230 4.63 -3.09 -9.50
CA THR A 230 4.07 -3.92 -8.45
C THR A 230 3.24 -5.06 -9.02
N MET A 231 2.39 -4.80 -10.03
CA MET A 231 1.60 -5.83 -10.72
C MET A 231 2.47 -6.90 -11.40
N LYS A 232 3.66 -6.53 -11.89
CA LYS A 232 4.60 -7.48 -12.50
C LYS A 232 5.18 -8.46 -11.49
N SER A 233 5.33 -8.04 -10.24
CA SER A 233 5.99 -8.81 -9.17
C SER A 233 5.00 -9.44 -8.18
N ASN A 234 3.77 -8.93 -8.10
CA ASN A 234 2.74 -9.42 -7.19
C ASN A 234 1.39 -9.54 -7.91
N ILE A 235 0.96 -10.79 -8.15
CA ILE A 235 -0.30 -11.10 -8.84
C ILE A 235 -1.54 -10.62 -8.07
N SER A 236 -1.42 -10.38 -6.78
CA SER A 236 -2.52 -9.89 -5.94
C SER A 236 -2.85 -8.42 -6.17
N VAL A 237 -1.98 -7.67 -6.86
CA VAL A 237 -2.22 -6.28 -7.27
C VAL A 237 -2.62 -6.27 -8.74
N GLY A 238 -3.68 -5.55 -9.07
CA GLY A 238 -4.12 -5.52 -10.47
C GLY A 238 -5.34 -4.65 -10.77
N PRO A 239 -5.61 -4.50 -12.08
CA PRO A 239 -6.70 -3.66 -12.57
C PRO A 239 -8.08 -4.18 -12.12
N PRO A 240 -9.10 -3.26 -12.12
CA PRO A 240 -9.04 -1.85 -12.50
C PRO A 240 -8.11 -0.98 -11.66
N ILE A 241 -7.34 -0.08 -12.31
CA ILE A 241 -6.53 0.91 -11.63
C ILE A 241 -7.30 2.24 -11.63
N SER A 242 -7.48 2.84 -10.47
CA SER A 242 -8.05 4.18 -10.32
C SER A 242 -6.93 5.18 -10.03
N LEU A 243 -6.96 6.32 -10.71
CA LEU A 243 -6.05 7.43 -10.49
C LEU A 243 -6.83 8.73 -10.52
N VAL A 244 -6.58 9.59 -9.55
CA VAL A 244 -7.12 10.95 -9.47
C VAL A 244 -5.96 11.93 -9.38
N MET A 245 -6.03 12.99 -10.17
CA MET A 245 -5.11 14.12 -10.11
C MET A 245 -5.88 15.37 -9.71
N TYR A 246 -5.47 16.00 -8.62
CA TYR A 246 -6.05 17.21 -8.07
C TYR A 246 -5.06 18.36 -8.17
N GLU A 247 -5.48 19.43 -8.84
CA GLU A 247 -4.74 20.66 -8.97
C GLU A 247 -5.03 21.59 -7.76
N ILE A 248 -3.98 22.11 -7.13
CA ILE A 248 -4.07 23.00 -5.97
C ILE A 248 -5.07 24.14 -6.22
N ASP A 249 -5.86 24.49 -5.21
CA ASP A 249 -6.85 25.56 -5.19
C ASP A 249 -7.99 25.45 -6.21
N SER A 250 -8.07 24.33 -6.97
CA SER A 250 -9.16 24.13 -7.92
C SER A 250 -10.49 23.73 -7.27
N PHE A 251 -10.46 23.15 -6.08
CA PHE A 251 -11.59 22.61 -5.29
C PHE A 251 -12.58 21.79 -6.09
N ARG A 252 -12.07 21.10 -7.10
CA ARG A 252 -12.81 20.16 -7.96
C ARG A 252 -11.85 19.15 -8.58
N ILE A 253 -12.30 17.94 -8.73
CA ILE A 253 -11.56 16.89 -9.45
C ILE A 253 -11.88 17.05 -10.93
N LYS A 254 -10.87 17.37 -11.73
CA LYS A 254 -10.99 17.50 -13.21
C LYS A 254 -10.46 16.27 -13.93
N HIS A 255 -9.54 15.53 -13.31
CA HIS A 255 -8.81 14.44 -13.95
C HIS A 255 -8.95 13.17 -13.11
N GLU A 256 -9.76 12.27 -13.61
CA GLU A 256 -9.95 10.93 -13.08
C GLU A 256 -9.72 9.92 -14.20
N LEU A 257 -8.97 8.86 -13.90
CA LEU A 257 -8.66 7.79 -14.84
C LEU A 257 -8.99 6.44 -14.18
N ARG A 258 -9.72 5.60 -14.93
CA ARG A 258 -9.98 4.22 -14.54
C ARG A 258 -9.55 3.26 -15.62
N LEU A 259 -8.43 2.59 -15.41
CA LEU A 259 -7.84 1.64 -16.34
C LEU A 259 -8.34 0.23 -16.05
N ARG A 260 -9.19 -0.32 -16.93
CA ARG A 260 -9.72 -1.68 -16.83
C ARG A 260 -8.68 -2.72 -17.27
N ILE A 261 -8.98 -3.99 -17.02
CA ILE A 261 -8.23 -5.12 -17.58
C ILE A 261 -8.16 -4.96 -19.10
N GLY A 262 -6.96 -5.08 -19.66
CA GLY A 262 -6.75 -4.94 -21.12
C GLY A 262 -6.73 -3.49 -21.62
N ALA A 263 -6.71 -2.49 -20.75
CA ALA A 263 -6.63 -1.08 -21.17
C ALA A 263 -5.40 -0.84 -22.07
N PRO A 264 -5.56 -0.36 -23.32
CA PRO A 264 -4.45 -0.17 -24.25
C PRO A 264 -3.36 0.77 -23.71
N TYR A 265 -3.78 1.80 -23.00
CA TYR A 265 -2.89 2.78 -22.40
C TYR A 265 -1.93 2.16 -21.36
N LEU A 266 -2.43 1.27 -20.50
CA LEU A 266 -1.58 0.57 -19.53
C LEU A 266 -0.54 -0.32 -20.22
N ALA A 267 -0.96 -1.02 -21.28
CA ALA A 267 -0.04 -1.83 -22.10
C ALA A 267 0.99 -0.96 -22.85
N GLN A 268 0.61 0.24 -23.28
CA GLN A 268 1.51 1.20 -23.93
C GLN A 268 2.57 1.71 -22.97
N ILE A 269 2.17 2.14 -21.75
CA ILE A 269 3.08 2.60 -20.69
C ILE A 269 4.09 1.49 -20.37
N ARG A 270 3.61 0.26 -20.15
CA ARG A 270 4.47 -0.89 -19.85
C ARG A 270 5.52 -1.14 -20.93
N ARG A 271 5.09 -1.25 -22.19
CA ARG A 271 6.03 -1.49 -23.31
C ARG A 271 7.07 -0.38 -23.44
N HIS A 272 6.64 0.87 -23.29
CA HIS A 272 7.55 2.00 -23.37
C HIS A 272 8.58 1.99 -22.23
N TRP A 273 8.11 1.76 -21.01
CA TRP A 273 8.96 1.66 -19.83
C TRP A 273 9.98 0.53 -19.93
N GLU A 274 9.57 -0.67 -20.37
CA GLU A 274 10.46 -1.81 -20.59
C GLU A 274 11.51 -1.53 -21.68
N ALA A 275 11.15 -0.79 -22.73
CA ALA A 275 12.10 -0.37 -23.75
C ALA A 275 13.14 0.62 -23.20
N CYS A 276 12.69 1.64 -22.45
CA CYS A 276 13.58 2.62 -21.82
C CYS A 276 14.54 1.96 -20.82
N LEU A 277 14.07 1.00 -20.02
CA LEU A 277 14.93 0.27 -19.08
C LEU A 277 16.01 -0.55 -19.80
N ARG A 278 15.67 -1.24 -20.91
CA ARG A 278 16.64 -1.98 -21.71
C ARG A 278 17.71 -1.04 -22.30
N GLN A 279 17.29 0.07 -22.88
CA GLN A 279 18.19 1.07 -23.42
C GLN A 279 19.11 1.65 -22.33
N ALA A 280 18.55 1.98 -21.16
CA ALA A 280 19.35 2.45 -20.03
C ALA A 280 20.38 1.41 -19.58
N PHE A 281 20.00 0.13 -19.55
CA PHE A 281 20.90 -0.97 -19.20
C PHE A 281 22.04 -1.14 -20.22
N GLU A 282 21.75 -1.04 -21.52
CA GLU A 282 22.78 -1.10 -22.59
C GLU A 282 23.78 0.06 -22.52
N CYS A 283 23.38 1.19 -21.92
CA CYS A 283 24.28 2.35 -21.74
C CYS A 283 25.07 2.31 -20.42
N MET A 284 24.92 1.27 -19.59
CA MET A 284 25.69 1.16 -18.35
C MET A 284 27.18 0.93 -18.67
N PRO A 285 28.12 1.51 -17.88
CA PRO A 285 29.55 1.23 -18.04
C PRO A 285 29.80 -0.26 -17.81
N GLU A 286 30.84 -0.77 -18.52
CA GLU A 286 31.29 -2.13 -18.31
C GLU A 286 31.84 -2.34 -16.90
N ILE A 287 31.79 -3.57 -16.41
CA ILE A 287 32.28 -3.91 -15.06
C ILE A 287 33.81 -3.98 -15.13
N GLU A 288 34.49 -3.15 -14.37
CA GLU A 288 35.93 -3.14 -14.22
C GLU A 288 36.36 -4.19 -13.18
N TRP A 289 36.51 -5.44 -13.62
CA TRP A 289 36.82 -6.57 -12.75
C TRP A 289 38.15 -6.44 -12.00
N GLU A 290 39.12 -5.67 -12.55
CA GLU A 290 40.44 -5.48 -11.95
C GLU A 290 40.37 -4.60 -10.67
N HIS A 291 39.49 -3.63 -10.61
CA HIS A 291 39.32 -2.79 -9.40
C HIS A 291 38.73 -3.56 -8.23
N ALA A 292 37.82 -4.50 -8.47
CA ALA A 292 37.21 -5.32 -7.43
C ALA A 292 38.23 -6.21 -6.69
N LEU A 293 39.40 -6.49 -7.27
CA LEU A 293 40.47 -7.25 -6.64
C LEU A 293 41.44 -6.37 -5.81
N GLN A 294 41.49 -5.07 -6.07
CA GLN A 294 42.34 -4.13 -5.33
C GLN A 294 41.70 -3.68 -4.00
N ASP A 295 40.41 -3.43 -4.00
CA ASP A 295 39.65 -3.04 -2.79
C ASP A 295 39.58 -4.16 -1.73
N SER A 296 39.80 -5.43 -2.11
CA SER A 296 39.80 -6.56 -1.17
C SER A 296 41.14 -6.72 -0.42
N ASN A 297 42.19 -5.94 -0.76
CA ASN A 297 43.50 -5.99 -0.11
C ASN A 297 43.83 -4.77 0.77
N GLU A 298 42.93 -3.81 0.90
CA GLU A 298 43.07 -2.77 1.93
C GLU A 298 42.53 -3.32 3.24
N ASP A 299 43.45 -3.75 4.12
CA ASP A 299 43.20 -4.10 5.51
C ASP A 299 42.50 -2.91 6.20
N ILE A 300 41.22 -3.10 6.54
CA ILE A 300 40.49 -2.16 7.39
C ILE A 300 41.21 -2.16 8.74
N PRO A 301 41.81 -1.05 9.20
CA PRO A 301 42.37 -0.98 10.54
C PRO A 301 41.25 -1.19 11.56
N ILE A 302 41.39 -2.22 12.36
CA ILE A 302 40.50 -2.45 13.53
C ILE A 302 41.02 -1.55 14.66
N ASP A 303 40.38 -0.39 14.83
CA ASP A 303 40.48 0.39 16.07
C ASP A 303 39.32 0.07 17.02
#